data_81f847b2384782ef808ca0893a6773c9
#
_entry.id   81f847b2384782ef808ca0893a6773c9
#
_cell.length_a   1.000
_cell.length_b   1.000
_cell.length_c   1.000
_cell.angle_alpha   90.00
_cell.angle_beta   90.00
_cell.angle_gamma   90.00
#
_symmetry.space_group_name_H-M   'P 1'
#
loop_
_entity.id
_entity.type
_entity.pdbx_description
1 polymer ?
#
loop_
_entity_poly.entity_id
_entity_poly.type
_entity_poly.pdbx_seq_one_letter_code
_entity_poly.pdbx_strand_id
1 'polypeptide(L)'
;MRKTTLTAAVLTAVLLGGCGAPPPGGTSDPQGAASASRLPSSAAETVRFELDSDRRSDSVSADDGTLLASYTYTIPVLRAVTESGAVLETAATQAQQRALDAADAFNAELASWVENMNFPEIFDWARSDYQTLDEDVEWTGYYSEEFTYTFWRTERLISVAGDYYSYTGGAHPSSTLVSWNFDLETGRFLHVTALGEDTEGFQAAVTEELIRQADRRAMDEDCAPTEMYWENYRDILSRWPDYAVTFSNSGMTVSYPAYELAAYALGPQVFELDMDFLEPYLSADGRELLGLPPV
;
A
#
# COMPACT_ATOMS: atom_id res chain seq x y z
N MET A 1 37.14 4.20 6.33
CA MET A 1 36.25 4.43 5.20
C MET A 1 36.25 3.20 4.30
N ARG A 2 35.29 2.30 4.45
CA ARG A 2 35.07 1.17 3.54
C ARG A 2 33.64 1.34 2.99
N LYS A 3 33.53 1.55 1.69
CA LYS A 3 32.28 1.63 0.96
C LYS A 3 31.78 0.20 0.76
N THR A 4 30.63 -0.13 1.33
CA THR A 4 29.93 -1.39 1.06
C THR A 4 28.84 -1.09 0.05
N THR A 5 28.98 -1.63 -1.14
CA THR A 5 28.01 -1.54 -2.23
C THR A 5 26.98 -2.64 -2.02
N LEU A 6 25.73 -2.29 -1.77
CA LEU A 6 24.61 -3.25 -1.81
C LEU A 6 24.22 -3.47 -3.27
N THR A 7 24.33 -4.72 -3.71
CA THR A 7 23.90 -5.17 -5.04
C THR A 7 22.53 -5.80 -4.88
N ALA A 8 21.51 -5.18 -5.45
CA ALA A 8 20.18 -5.76 -5.58
C ALA A 8 20.21 -6.90 -6.63
N ALA A 9 19.83 -8.10 -6.24
CA ALA A 9 19.70 -9.25 -7.12
C ALA A 9 18.28 -9.29 -7.69
N VAL A 10 18.17 -9.00 -8.99
CA VAL A 10 16.94 -9.23 -9.76
C VAL A 10 16.92 -10.70 -10.16
N LEU A 11 15.93 -11.46 -9.70
CA LEU A 11 15.69 -12.83 -10.09
C LEU A 11 14.78 -12.86 -11.33
N THR A 12 15.39 -13.10 -12.51
CA THR A 12 14.65 -13.31 -13.76
C THR A 12 14.37 -14.80 -13.91
N ALA A 13 13.11 -15.22 -13.84
CA ALA A 13 12.70 -16.58 -14.15
C ALA A 13 12.51 -16.73 -15.67
N VAL A 14 13.36 -17.53 -16.31
CA VAL A 14 13.23 -17.92 -17.71
C VAL A 14 12.45 -19.22 -17.79
N LEU A 15 11.26 -19.18 -18.39
CA LEU A 15 10.48 -20.36 -18.77
C LEU A 15 10.92 -20.84 -20.16
N LEU A 16 11.60 -21.99 -20.22
CA LEU A 16 11.89 -22.71 -21.44
C LEU A 16 10.73 -23.66 -21.78
N GLY A 17 10.04 -23.37 -22.87
CA GLY A 17 9.06 -24.25 -23.48
C GLY A 17 9.75 -25.38 -24.25
N GLY A 18 9.39 -26.62 -23.94
CA GLY A 18 9.77 -27.81 -24.70
C GLY A 18 8.55 -28.41 -25.41
N CYS A 19 8.55 -28.38 -26.74
CA CYS A 19 7.62 -29.15 -27.58
C CYS A 19 8.07 -30.59 -27.64
N GLY A 20 7.21 -31.54 -27.25
CA GLY A 20 7.35 -32.98 -27.50
C GLY A 20 6.01 -33.55 -27.93
N ALA A 21 5.98 -34.14 -29.13
CA ALA A 21 4.84 -34.79 -29.73
C ALA A 21 4.58 -36.20 -29.12
N PRO A 22 3.33 -36.69 -29.07
CA PRO A 22 2.99 -37.97 -28.46
C PRO A 22 3.02 -39.15 -29.46
N PRO A 23 3.29 -40.37 -28.99
CA PRO A 23 3.00 -41.60 -29.74
C PRO A 23 1.58 -42.13 -29.45
N PRO A 24 1.00 -42.96 -30.33
CA PRO A 24 -0.40 -43.37 -30.25
C PRO A 24 -0.62 -44.70 -29.50
N GLY A 25 -1.75 -44.83 -28.89
CA GLY A 25 -2.48 -46.09 -28.69
C GLY A 25 -2.39 -46.73 -27.30
N GLY A 26 -3.53 -46.77 -26.61
CA GLY A 26 -3.76 -47.59 -25.41
C GLY A 26 -5.12 -47.27 -24.76
N THR A 27 -6.13 -48.06 -25.10
CA THR A 27 -7.47 -48.04 -24.44
C THR A 27 -7.38 -48.62 -23.05
N SER A 28 -7.78 -47.82 -22.02
CA SER A 28 -8.25 -48.34 -20.75
C SER A 28 -9.07 -47.24 -20.05
N ASP A 29 -10.29 -47.61 -19.63
CA ASP A 29 -11.26 -46.79 -18.91
C ASP A 29 -10.68 -46.11 -17.68
N PRO A 30 -11.01 -44.84 -17.44
CA PRO A 30 -10.73 -44.22 -16.15
C PRO A 30 -12.01 -44.15 -15.31
N GLN A 31 -12.12 -44.99 -14.32
CA GLN A 31 -12.96 -44.72 -13.16
C GLN A 31 -12.17 -43.84 -12.18
N GLY A 32 -12.74 -42.69 -11.80
CA GLY A 32 -12.30 -41.92 -10.65
C GLY A 32 -11.90 -40.49 -10.93
N ALA A 33 -12.68 -39.73 -11.68
CA ALA A 33 -12.60 -38.28 -11.60
C ALA A 33 -13.25 -37.82 -10.28
N ALA A 34 -12.45 -37.37 -9.34
CA ALA A 34 -12.95 -36.63 -8.19
C ALA A 34 -13.70 -35.40 -8.72
N SER A 35 -15.03 -35.42 -8.56
CA SER A 35 -15.92 -34.33 -8.92
C SER A 35 -15.54 -33.14 -8.00
N ALA A 36 -14.81 -32.18 -8.51
CA ALA A 36 -14.73 -30.88 -7.86
C ALA A 36 -16.19 -30.39 -7.75
N SER A 37 -16.70 -30.35 -6.56
CA SER A 37 -18.05 -29.89 -6.26
C SER A 37 -18.14 -28.43 -6.66
N ARG A 38 -18.72 -28.14 -7.85
CA ARG A 38 -19.04 -26.77 -8.24
C ARG A 38 -20.12 -26.27 -7.31
N LEU A 39 -19.84 -25.25 -6.53
CA LEU A 39 -20.84 -24.54 -5.74
C LEU A 39 -21.99 -24.08 -6.65
N PRO A 40 -23.24 -24.18 -6.21
CA PRO A 40 -24.41 -23.80 -7.01
C PRO A 40 -24.40 -22.30 -7.29
N SER A 41 -24.71 -21.92 -8.53
CA SER A 41 -25.04 -20.54 -8.91
C SER A 41 -26.51 -20.30 -8.57
N SER A 42 -26.84 -20.19 -7.29
CA SER A 42 -28.19 -19.81 -6.88
C SER A 42 -28.29 -18.34 -6.54
N ALA A 43 -29.50 -17.78 -6.60
CA ALA A 43 -29.80 -16.35 -6.42
C ALA A 43 -28.92 -15.70 -5.37
N ALA A 44 -28.26 -14.63 -5.81
CA ALA A 44 -27.19 -13.99 -5.08
C ALA A 44 -27.66 -13.49 -3.70
N GLU A 45 -27.28 -14.19 -2.65
CA GLU A 45 -27.09 -13.48 -1.38
C GLU A 45 -26.00 -12.43 -1.62
N THR A 46 -26.38 -11.17 -1.52
CA THR A 46 -25.48 -10.04 -1.72
C THR A 46 -24.41 -10.11 -0.63
N VAL A 47 -23.17 -10.29 -1.04
CA VAL A 47 -22.01 -10.20 -0.12
C VAL A 47 -21.56 -8.75 -0.09
N ARG A 48 -21.27 -8.25 1.09
CA ARG A 48 -20.66 -6.93 1.30
C ARG A 48 -19.29 -7.10 1.90
N PHE A 49 -18.50 -6.04 1.80
CA PHE A 49 -17.22 -5.95 2.47
C PHE A 49 -17.28 -4.94 3.61
N GLU A 50 -16.62 -5.27 4.70
CA GLU A 50 -16.40 -4.36 5.83
C GLU A 50 -14.92 -4.31 6.14
N LEU A 51 -14.42 -3.12 6.45
CA LEU A 51 -13.05 -2.91 6.88
C LEU A 51 -13.05 -2.79 8.40
N ASP A 52 -12.38 -3.72 9.05
CA ASP A 52 -12.16 -3.81 10.50
C ASP A 52 -10.69 -3.47 10.80
N SER A 53 -10.28 -3.50 12.06
CA SER A 53 -8.92 -3.23 12.50
C SER A 53 -8.37 -4.37 13.35
N ASP A 54 -7.12 -4.75 13.08
CA ASP A 54 -6.29 -5.56 13.99
C ASP A 54 -5.29 -4.64 14.68
N ARG A 55 -5.28 -4.61 16.00
CA ARG A 55 -4.35 -3.81 16.78
C ARG A 55 -3.27 -4.70 17.39
N ARG A 56 -2.03 -4.39 17.07
CA ARG A 56 -0.84 -5.04 17.61
C ARG A 56 0.00 -4.02 18.35
N SER A 57 0.52 -4.39 19.52
CA SER A 57 1.42 -3.53 20.29
C SER A 57 2.30 -4.37 21.20
N ASP A 58 3.53 -3.93 21.36
CA ASP A 58 4.47 -4.48 22.35
C ASP A 58 5.44 -3.40 22.79
N SER A 59 6.19 -3.67 23.88
CA SER A 59 7.16 -2.73 24.41
C SER A 59 8.29 -3.47 25.15
N VAL A 60 9.45 -2.85 25.23
CA VAL A 60 10.59 -3.34 26.00
C VAL A 60 11.09 -2.28 26.97
N SER A 61 11.40 -2.70 28.19
CA SER A 61 12.01 -1.87 29.22
C SER A 61 13.31 -2.46 29.72
N ALA A 62 14.16 -1.62 30.27
CA ALA A 62 15.34 -2.04 31.02
C ALA A 62 14.97 -2.63 32.40
N ASP A 63 15.95 -3.22 33.09
CA ASP A 63 15.75 -3.85 34.40
C ASP A 63 15.31 -2.84 35.49
N ASP A 64 15.65 -1.58 35.36
CA ASP A 64 15.26 -0.49 36.26
C ASP A 64 13.84 0.08 35.95
N GLY A 65 13.18 -0.46 34.91
CA GLY A 65 11.85 -0.04 34.47
C GLY A 65 11.83 1.09 33.44
N THR A 66 12.98 1.59 33.01
CA THR A 66 13.08 2.58 31.94
C THR A 66 12.54 2.00 30.63
N LEU A 67 11.53 2.66 30.03
CA LEU A 67 10.99 2.26 28.71
C LEU A 67 12.02 2.55 27.63
N LEU A 68 12.38 1.53 26.86
CA LEU A 68 13.38 1.62 25.80
C LEU A 68 12.77 1.75 24.42
N ALA A 69 11.77 0.93 24.12
CA ALA A 69 11.09 0.97 22.84
C ALA A 69 9.65 0.46 22.94
N SER A 70 8.79 0.90 22.03
CA SER A 70 7.47 0.31 21.83
C SER A 70 7.01 0.42 20.37
N TYR A 71 6.04 -0.41 19.99
CA TYR A 71 5.30 -0.21 18.76
C TYR A 71 3.79 -0.31 19.00
N THR A 72 3.03 0.36 18.15
CA THR A 72 1.57 0.22 18.06
C THR A 72 1.14 0.28 16.62
N TYR A 73 0.58 -0.82 16.10
CA TYR A 73 0.06 -0.91 14.75
C TYR A 73 -1.44 -1.14 14.78
N THR A 74 -2.18 -0.31 14.06
CA THR A 74 -3.60 -0.48 13.76
C THR A 74 -3.72 -0.85 12.28
N ILE A 75 -3.93 -2.14 12.00
CA ILE A 75 -3.84 -2.72 10.65
C ILE A 75 -5.25 -2.91 10.10
N PRO A 76 -5.56 -2.44 8.87
CA PRO A 76 -6.86 -2.72 8.27
C PRO A 76 -7.02 -4.20 7.95
N VAL A 77 -8.21 -4.75 8.22
CA VAL A 77 -8.59 -6.13 7.93
C VAL A 77 -9.89 -6.13 7.15
N LEU A 78 -9.85 -6.63 5.92
CA LEU A 78 -11.04 -6.74 5.07
C LEU A 78 -11.81 -8.02 5.44
N ARG A 79 -13.11 -7.90 5.62
CA ARG A 79 -14.03 -9.01 5.89
C ARG A 79 -15.14 -9.06 4.85
N ALA A 80 -15.39 -10.24 4.34
CA ALA A 80 -16.62 -10.51 3.59
C ALA A 80 -17.76 -10.77 4.59
N VAL A 81 -18.89 -10.09 4.42
CA VAL A 81 -20.05 -10.20 5.30
C VAL A 81 -21.33 -10.44 4.51
N THR A 82 -22.28 -11.12 5.12
CA THR A 82 -23.63 -11.30 4.57
C THR A 82 -24.41 -9.98 4.60
N GLU A 83 -25.58 -9.92 3.97
CA GLU A 83 -26.50 -8.76 4.07
C GLU A 83 -26.87 -8.42 5.52
N SER A 84 -26.96 -9.44 6.39
CA SER A 84 -27.26 -9.23 7.81
C SER A 84 -26.07 -8.73 8.63
N GLY A 85 -24.85 -8.58 8.03
CA GLY A 85 -23.63 -8.18 8.70
C GLY A 85 -22.88 -9.32 9.40
N ALA A 86 -23.29 -10.59 9.21
CA ALA A 86 -22.55 -11.72 9.75
C ALA A 86 -21.28 -11.99 8.91
N VAL A 87 -20.14 -12.18 9.59
CA VAL A 87 -18.88 -12.53 8.91
C VAL A 87 -19.04 -13.85 8.18
N LEU A 88 -18.60 -13.86 6.93
CA LEU A 88 -18.63 -15.05 6.08
C LEU A 88 -17.35 -15.87 6.37
N GLU A 89 -17.52 -17.05 6.97
CA GLU A 89 -16.39 -17.95 7.27
C GLU A 89 -16.23 -19.03 6.19
N THR A 90 -17.31 -19.38 5.50
CA THR A 90 -17.32 -20.41 4.45
C THR A 90 -18.27 -20.02 3.32
N ALA A 91 -17.92 -20.41 2.10
CA ALA A 91 -18.72 -20.11 0.92
C ALA A 91 -19.74 -21.20 0.64
N ALA A 92 -21.00 -20.82 0.42
CA ALA A 92 -22.06 -21.67 -0.14
C ALA A 92 -22.28 -21.40 -1.64
N THR A 93 -21.82 -20.25 -2.15
CA THR A 93 -21.95 -19.84 -3.55
C THR A 93 -20.63 -19.40 -4.14
N GLN A 94 -20.53 -19.30 -5.47
CA GLN A 94 -19.33 -18.75 -6.15
C GLN A 94 -19.10 -17.28 -5.83
N ALA A 95 -20.17 -16.50 -5.61
CA ALA A 95 -20.03 -15.08 -5.23
C ALA A 95 -19.41 -14.96 -3.84
N GLN A 96 -19.85 -15.79 -2.88
CA GLN A 96 -19.26 -15.83 -1.54
C GLN A 96 -17.79 -16.29 -1.58
N GLN A 97 -17.46 -17.29 -2.41
CA GLN A 97 -16.08 -17.73 -2.55
C GLN A 97 -15.18 -16.61 -3.09
N ARG A 98 -15.62 -15.89 -4.13
CA ARG A 98 -14.84 -14.74 -4.66
C ARG A 98 -14.65 -13.64 -3.63
N ALA A 99 -15.66 -13.38 -2.79
CA ALA A 99 -15.54 -12.38 -1.74
C ALA A 99 -14.56 -12.80 -0.63
N LEU A 100 -14.54 -14.09 -0.26
CA LEU A 100 -13.54 -14.63 0.67
C LEU A 100 -12.14 -14.56 0.06
N ASP A 101 -11.98 -14.99 -1.20
CA ASP A 101 -10.69 -14.94 -1.89
C ASP A 101 -10.16 -13.49 -1.98
N ALA A 102 -11.05 -12.51 -2.22
CA ALA A 102 -10.69 -11.10 -2.26
C ALA A 102 -10.26 -10.57 -0.86
N ALA A 103 -11.01 -10.91 0.18
CA ALA A 103 -10.65 -10.54 1.55
C ALA A 103 -9.31 -11.16 1.96
N ASP A 104 -9.09 -12.43 1.64
CA ASP A 104 -7.83 -13.13 1.91
C ASP A 104 -6.64 -12.49 1.17
N ALA A 105 -6.82 -12.13 -0.11
CA ALA A 105 -5.78 -11.46 -0.89
C ALA A 105 -5.40 -10.10 -0.30
N PHE A 106 -6.38 -9.28 0.09
CA PHE A 106 -6.15 -8.00 0.76
C PHE A 106 -5.39 -8.20 2.07
N ASN A 107 -5.87 -9.10 2.93
CA ASN A 107 -5.29 -9.33 4.24
C ASN A 107 -3.87 -9.93 4.17
N ALA A 108 -3.61 -10.78 3.18
CA ALA A 108 -2.28 -11.36 2.97
C ALA A 108 -1.23 -10.29 2.60
N GLU A 109 -1.60 -9.33 1.76
CA GLU A 109 -0.71 -8.21 1.39
C GLU A 109 -0.37 -7.36 2.61
N LEU A 110 -1.39 -6.97 3.40
CA LEU A 110 -1.18 -6.17 4.61
C LEU A 110 -0.36 -6.94 5.67
N ALA A 111 -0.60 -8.24 5.83
CA ALA A 111 0.19 -9.09 6.72
C ALA A 111 1.65 -9.15 6.27
N SER A 112 1.90 -9.34 4.97
CA SER A 112 3.25 -9.34 4.40
C SER A 112 3.96 -8.00 4.60
N TRP A 113 3.24 -6.88 4.43
CA TRP A 113 3.79 -5.56 4.70
C TRP A 113 4.22 -5.42 6.17
N VAL A 114 3.36 -5.84 7.11
CA VAL A 114 3.67 -5.79 8.55
C VAL A 114 4.83 -6.72 8.92
N GLU A 115 4.93 -7.91 8.33
CA GLU A 115 6.03 -8.85 8.57
C GLU A 115 7.40 -8.29 8.12
N ASN A 116 7.41 -7.34 7.19
CA ASN A 116 8.61 -6.65 6.75
C ASN A 116 8.99 -5.44 7.64
N MET A 117 8.20 -5.12 8.68
CA MET A 117 8.55 -4.11 9.66
C MET A 117 9.67 -4.58 10.58
N ASN A 118 10.56 -3.67 10.98
CA ASN A 118 11.78 -3.99 11.72
C ASN A 118 11.61 -3.97 13.26
N PHE A 119 10.40 -4.04 13.80
CA PHE A 119 10.18 -3.85 15.24
C PHE A 119 10.92 -4.84 16.17
N PRO A 120 11.19 -6.13 15.82
CA PRO A 120 12.03 -6.96 16.66
C PRO A 120 13.47 -6.43 16.77
N GLU A 121 14.01 -5.94 15.65
CA GLU A 121 15.36 -5.35 15.59
C GLU A 121 15.42 -4.02 16.35
N ILE A 122 14.37 -3.22 16.33
CA ILE A 122 14.28 -1.96 17.09
C ILE A 122 14.40 -2.20 18.60
N PHE A 123 13.81 -3.27 19.11
CA PHE A 123 13.95 -3.63 20.53
C PHE A 123 15.40 -3.97 20.88
N ASP A 124 16.12 -4.68 20.00
CA ASP A 124 17.52 -5.01 20.20
C ASP A 124 18.42 -3.80 20.07
N TRP A 125 18.15 -2.90 19.12
CA TRP A 125 18.87 -1.64 18.98
C TRP A 125 18.70 -0.76 20.23
N ALA A 126 17.47 -0.57 20.69
CA ALA A 126 17.19 0.24 21.88
C ALA A 126 17.88 -0.32 23.14
N ARG A 127 17.90 -1.66 23.31
CA ARG A 127 18.65 -2.30 24.41
C ARG A 127 20.15 -2.07 24.29
N SER A 128 20.70 -2.22 23.08
CA SER A 128 22.14 -2.02 22.82
C SER A 128 22.55 -0.58 23.10
N ASP A 129 21.77 0.38 22.65
CA ASP A 129 22.07 1.79 22.84
C ASP A 129 21.96 2.18 24.32
N TYR A 130 20.94 1.69 25.01
CA TYR A 130 20.81 1.91 26.45
C TYR A 130 21.98 1.34 27.25
N GLN A 131 22.48 0.14 26.89
CA GLN A 131 23.61 -0.50 27.55
C GLN A 131 24.95 0.22 27.32
N THR A 132 25.06 0.94 26.23
CA THR A 132 26.28 1.71 25.86
C THR A 132 26.24 3.16 26.31
N LEU A 133 25.15 3.59 26.98
CA LEU A 133 24.99 4.93 27.48
C LEU A 133 26.01 5.19 28.63
N ASP A 134 26.65 6.35 28.61
CA ASP A 134 27.52 6.75 29.71
C ASP A 134 26.69 6.99 30.99
N GLU A 135 27.25 6.68 32.16
CA GLU A 135 26.54 6.74 33.46
C GLU A 135 25.94 8.13 33.78
N ASP A 136 26.48 9.19 33.20
CA ASP A 136 26.04 10.59 33.40
C ASP A 136 25.00 11.06 32.36
N VAL A 137 24.60 10.19 31.41
CA VAL A 137 23.68 10.55 30.32
C VAL A 137 22.30 9.94 30.59
N GLU A 138 21.28 10.82 30.64
CA GLU A 138 19.90 10.36 30.76
C GLU A 138 19.40 9.75 29.46
N TRP A 139 18.71 8.59 29.53
CA TRP A 139 18.05 8.00 28.38
C TRP A 139 16.88 8.87 27.92
N THR A 140 17.07 9.53 26.78
CA THR A 140 16.02 10.34 26.12
C THR A 140 15.60 9.73 24.78
N GLY A 141 16.22 8.63 24.39
CA GLY A 141 16.14 7.99 23.08
C GLY A 141 15.06 6.93 22.97
N TYR A 142 13.90 7.10 23.62
CA TYR A 142 12.78 6.19 23.48
C TYR A 142 12.45 5.90 22.01
N TYR A 143 12.60 4.64 21.60
CA TYR A 143 12.34 4.20 20.24
C TYR A 143 10.87 3.86 20.07
N SER A 144 10.25 4.29 19.00
CA SER A 144 8.84 4.06 18.77
C SER A 144 8.50 3.86 17.30
N GLU A 145 7.55 2.97 17.05
CA GLU A 145 6.90 2.85 15.76
C GLU A 145 5.38 2.87 15.94
N GLU A 146 4.72 3.60 15.05
CA GLU A 146 3.27 3.66 15.01
C GLU A 146 2.79 3.47 13.57
N PHE A 147 1.73 2.70 13.42
CA PHE A 147 1.01 2.60 12.17
C PHE A 147 -0.47 2.81 12.41
N THR A 148 -1.04 3.76 11.69
CA THR A 148 -2.48 4.04 11.67
C THR A 148 -2.94 4.15 10.23
N TYR A 149 -4.25 4.07 9.99
CA TYR A 149 -4.78 4.22 8.65
C TYR A 149 -6.09 4.98 8.64
N THR A 150 -6.39 5.56 7.49
CA THR A 150 -7.71 6.00 7.07
C THR A 150 -8.07 5.32 5.75
N PHE A 151 -9.34 5.31 5.39
CA PHE A 151 -9.76 4.76 4.11
C PHE A 151 -10.93 5.52 3.51
N TRP A 152 -11.01 5.42 2.21
CA TRP A 152 -12.15 5.82 1.40
C TRP A 152 -12.61 4.63 0.56
N ARG A 153 -13.90 4.57 0.22
CA ARG A 153 -14.43 3.46 -0.57
C ARG A 153 -15.57 3.89 -1.47
N THR A 154 -15.71 3.16 -2.57
CA THR A 154 -16.89 3.06 -3.42
C THR A 154 -17.53 1.68 -3.26
N GLU A 155 -18.41 1.30 -4.17
CA GLU A 155 -18.90 -0.08 -4.26
C GLU A 155 -17.81 -1.07 -4.71
N ARG A 156 -16.84 -0.61 -5.54
CA ARG A 156 -15.76 -1.44 -6.10
C ARG A 156 -14.39 -1.19 -5.51
N LEU A 157 -14.06 0.04 -5.13
CA LEU A 157 -12.71 0.41 -4.69
C LEU A 157 -12.66 0.62 -3.18
N ILE A 158 -11.64 0.04 -2.54
CA ILE A 158 -11.14 0.50 -1.23
C ILE A 158 -9.78 1.15 -1.46
N SER A 159 -9.65 2.41 -1.06
CA SER A 159 -8.39 3.16 -1.02
C SER A 159 -7.99 3.38 0.42
N VAL A 160 -6.91 2.74 0.86
CA VAL A 160 -6.36 2.86 2.22
C VAL A 160 -5.15 3.77 2.19
N ALA A 161 -5.14 4.75 3.08
CA ALA A 161 -4.00 5.61 3.39
C ALA A 161 -3.42 5.21 4.75
N GLY A 162 -2.24 4.61 4.77
CA GLY A 162 -1.52 4.26 5.99
C GLY A 162 -0.50 5.34 6.34
N ASP A 163 -0.47 5.74 7.60
CA ASP A 163 0.54 6.64 8.16
C ASP A 163 1.47 5.81 9.05
N TYR A 164 2.72 5.67 8.60
CA TYR A 164 3.76 4.95 9.30
C TYR A 164 4.77 5.94 9.88
N TYR A 165 4.84 5.97 11.19
CA TYR A 165 5.80 6.77 11.96
C TYR A 165 6.86 5.84 12.56
N SER A 166 8.12 6.26 12.50
CA SER A 166 9.24 5.56 13.14
C SER A 166 10.23 6.55 13.74
N TYR A 167 10.64 6.30 14.97
CA TYR A 167 11.74 6.97 15.64
C TYR A 167 12.68 5.92 16.26
N THR A 168 13.89 5.84 15.76
CA THR A 168 14.93 4.91 16.20
C THR A 168 16.18 5.63 16.70
N GLY A 169 15.96 6.76 17.37
CA GLY A 169 17.05 7.65 17.79
C GLY A 169 17.46 8.64 16.71
N GLY A 170 18.37 9.54 17.06
CA GLY A 170 18.87 10.58 16.15
C GLY A 170 18.11 11.90 16.26
N ALA A 171 18.28 12.76 15.26
CA ALA A 171 17.83 14.15 15.32
C ALA A 171 16.31 14.33 15.17
N HIS A 172 15.61 13.40 14.48
CA HIS A 172 14.18 13.52 14.19
C HIS A 172 13.57 12.16 13.79
N PRO A 173 12.24 11.99 13.96
CA PRO A 173 11.52 10.82 13.47
C PRO A 173 11.40 10.82 11.94
N SER A 174 10.91 9.70 11.41
CA SER A 174 10.47 9.54 10.03
C SER A 174 8.95 9.30 10.02
N SER A 175 8.23 9.97 9.12
CA SER A 175 6.84 9.66 8.79
C SER A 175 6.72 9.42 7.30
N THR A 176 6.03 8.34 6.95
CA THR A 176 5.84 7.93 5.56
C THR A 176 4.38 7.53 5.36
N LEU A 177 3.74 8.11 4.36
CA LEU A 177 2.46 7.63 3.88
C LEU A 177 2.68 6.43 2.96
N VAL A 178 1.87 5.40 3.14
CA VAL A 178 1.77 4.23 2.27
C VAL A 178 0.33 4.08 1.82
N SER A 179 0.10 3.43 0.69
CA SER A 179 -1.27 3.30 0.19
C SER A 179 -1.54 1.94 -0.42
N TRP A 180 -2.80 1.50 -0.32
CA TRP A 180 -3.31 0.32 -0.98
C TRP A 180 -4.64 0.66 -1.64
N ASN A 181 -4.72 0.45 -2.94
CA ASN A 181 -5.94 0.62 -3.71
C ASN A 181 -6.38 -0.74 -4.22
N PHE A 182 -7.52 -1.21 -3.76
CA PHE A 182 -7.96 -2.58 -3.96
C PHE A 182 -9.34 -2.63 -4.63
N ASP A 183 -9.44 -3.32 -5.76
CA ASP A 183 -10.70 -3.59 -6.45
C ASP A 183 -11.39 -4.80 -5.84
N LEU A 184 -12.53 -4.57 -5.22
CA LEU A 184 -13.35 -5.58 -4.53
C LEU A 184 -13.98 -6.59 -5.49
N GLU A 185 -14.20 -6.21 -6.77
CA GLU A 185 -14.79 -7.10 -7.76
C GLU A 185 -13.77 -8.10 -8.29
N THR A 186 -12.57 -7.63 -8.61
CA THR A 186 -11.50 -8.47 -9.15
C THR A 186 -10.67 -9.15 -8.07
N GLY A 187 -10.72 -8.67 -6.82
CA GLY A 187 -9.89 -9.14 -5.71
C GLY A 187 -8.41 -8.84 -5.91
N ARG A 188 -8.06 -7.67 -6.51
CA ARG A 188 -6.68 -7.30 -6.85
C ARG A 188 -6.37 -5.86 -6.46
N PHE A 189 -5.10 -5.64 -6.12
CA PHE A 189 -4.56 -4.30 -5.99
C PHE A 189 -4.44 -3.64 -7.35
N LEU A 190 -4.80 -2.36 -7.41
CA LEU A 190 -4.78 -1.58 -8.62
C LEU A 190 -3.37 -1.05 -8.91
N HIS A 191 -2.97 -1.14 -10.15
CA HIS A 191 -1.98 -0.24 -10.69
C HIS A 191 -2.69 1.07 -11.04
N VAL A 192 -2.44 2.14 -10.29
CA VAL A 192 -3.24 3.38 -10.34
C VAL A 192 -3.31 4.02 -11.74
N THR A 193 -2.30 3.82 -12.56
CA THR A 193 -2.31 4.32 -13.95
C THR A 193 -3.29 3.55 -14.85
N ALA A 194 -3.73 2.34 -14.45
CA ALA A 194 -4.75 1.57 -15.19
C ALA A 194 -6.18 2.17 -15.09
N LEU A 195 -6.37 3.18 -14.24
CA LEU A 195 -7.62 3.97 -14.22
C LEU A 195 -7.81 4.78 -15.51
N GLY A 196 -6.72 5.13 -16.19
CA GLY A 196 -6.77 5.90 -17.44
C GLY A 196 -7.23 5.10 -18.65
N GLU A 197 -7.94 5.72 -19.58
CA GLU A 197 -8.27 5.15 -20.90
C GLU A 197 -6.99 4.89 -21.70
N ASP A 198 -6.05 5.81 -21.64
CA ASP A 198 -4.68 5.68 -22.09
C ASP A 198 -3.75 5.78 -20.87
N THR A 199 -3.14 4.67 -20.49
CA THR A 199 -2.28 4.59 -19.30
C THR A 199 -1.10 5.56 -19.36
N GLU A 200 -0.44 5.68 -20.52
CA GLU A 200 0.71 6.59 -20.69
C GLU A 200 0.26 8.05 -20.68
N GLY A 201 -0.83 8.37 -21.41
CA GLY A 201 -1.41 9.70 -21.43
C GLY A 201 -1.92 10.15 -20.06
N PHE A 202 -2.55 9.26 -19.29
CA PHE A 202 -2.97 9.54 -17.92
C PHE A 202 -1.77 9.81 -17.01
N GLN A 203 -0.74 8.95 -17.07
CA GLN A 203 0.48 9.16 -16.27
C GLN A 203 1.16 10.49 -16.63
N ALA A 204 1.24 10.83 -17.92
CA ALA A 204 1.84 12.09 -18.37
C ALA A 204 1.04 13.30 -17.88
N ALA A 205 -0.28 13.29 -17.99
CA ALA A 205 -1.14 14.37 -17.55
C ALA A 205 -1.04 14.63 -16.03
N VAL A 206 -1.04 13.56 -15.22
CA VAL A 206 -0.83 13.68 -13.78
C VAL A 206 0.57 14.24 -13.48
N THR A 207 1.61 13.75 -14.16
CA THR A 207 2.98 14.27 -14.00
C THR A 207 3.07 15.77 -14.29
N GLU A 208 2.46 16.23 -15.38
CA GLU A 208 2.45 17.66 -15.74
C GLU A 208 1.73 18.51 -14.68
N GLU A 209 0.62 18.01 -14.13
CA GLU A 209 -0.11 18.69 -13.08
C GLU A 209 0.68 18.77 -11.77
N LEU A 210 1.35 17.68 -11.37
CA LEU A 210 2.23 17.66 -10.18
C LEU A 210 3.37 18.67 -10.32
N ILE A 211 4.03 18.70 -11.49
CA ILE A 211 5.08 19.68 -11.79
C ILE A 211 4.54 21.11 -11.72
N ARG A 212 3.36 21.35 -12.32
CA ARG A 212 2.71 22.67 -12.30
C ARG A 212 2.39 23.12 -10.88
N GLN A 213 1.94 22.21 -10.02
CA GLN A 213 1.68 22.53 -8.60
C GLN A 213 2.98 22.80 -7.84
N ALA A 214 4.04 22.01 -8.06
CA ALA A 214 5.34 22.22 -7.45
C ALA A 214 5.95 23.57 -7.86
N ASP A 215 5.95 23.87 -9.16
CA ASP A 215 6.44 25.16 -9.67
C ASP A 215 5.66 26.34 -9.08
N ARG A 216 4.33 26.23 -8.96
CA ARG A 216 3.48 27.25 -8.35
C ARG A 216 3.81 27.46 -6.87
N ARG A 217 3.97 26.38 -6.08
CA ARG A 217 4.35 26.52 -4.66
C ARG A 217 5.66 27.27 -4.47
N ALA A 218 6.66 26.99 -5.30
CA ALA A 218 7.92 27.72 -5.25
C ALA A 218 7.75 29.22 -5.61
N MET A 219 6.92 29.52 -6.61
CA MET A 219 6.59 30.90 -6.95
C MET A 219 5.84 31.63 -5.83
N ASP A 220 4.93 30.96 -5.14
CA ASP A 220 4.18 31.53 -4.01
C ASP A 220 5.11 31.86 -2.81
N GLU A 221 6.22 31.14 -2.68
CA GLU A 221 7.30 31.38 -1.70
C GLU A 221 8.42 32.31 -2.25
N ASP A 222 8.22 32.94 -3.41
CA ASP A 222 9.15 33.87 -4.08
C ASP A 222 10.56 33.26 -4.31
N CYS A 223 10.61 31.95 -4.65
CA CYS A 223 11.86 31.25 -4.94
C CYS A 223 11.79 30.43 -6.25
N ALA A 224 12.95 30.03 -6.77
CA ALA A 224 12.99 29.10 -7.89
C ALA A 224 12.66 27.67 -7.42
N PRO A 225 12.00 26.82 -8.24
CA PRO A 225 11.69 25.45 -7.85
C PRO A 225 12.90 24.63 -7.36
N THR A 226 14.09 24.87 -7.94
CA THR A 226 15.34 24.20 -7.54
C THR A 226 15.97 24.74 -6.25
N GLU A 227 15.42 25.82 -5.67
CA GLU A 227 15.76 26.29 -4.33
C GLU A 227 14.90 25.63 -3.25
N MET A 228 13.68 25.20 -3.62
CA MET A 228 12.74 24.49 -2.75
C MET A 228 12.92 22.98 -2.84
N TYR A 229 13.02 22.44 -4.04
CA TYR A 229 13.10 21.02 -4.35
C TYR A 229 14.48 20.61 -4.87
N TRP A 230 14.76 19.30 -4.88
CA TRP A 230 15.99 18.78 -5.50
C TRP A 230 16.05 19.11 -7.00
N GLU A 231 17.22 19.22 -7.57
CA GLU A 231 17.40 19.54 -9.00
C GLU A 231 16.63 18.60 -9.93
N ASN A 232 16.47 17.33 -9.54
CA ASN A 232 15.77 16.29 -10.28
C ASN A 232 14.31 16.11 -9.87
N TYR A 233 13.67 17.08 -9.21
CA TYR A 233 12.30 16.97 -8.71
C TYR A 233 11.27 16.57 -9.79
N ARG A 234 11.46 16.98 -11.04
CA ARG A 234 10.57 16.62 -12.17
C ARG A 234 10.64 15.14 -12.49
N ASP A 235 11.83 14.53 -12.41
CA ASP A 235 12.01 13.09 -12.60
C ASP A 235 11.39 12.30 -11.43
N ILE A 236 11.48 12.83 -10.21
CA ILE A 236 10.83 12.24 -9.03
C ILE A 236 9.32 12.32 -9.17
N LEU A 237 8.77 13.48 -9.54
CA LEU A 237 7.34 13.68 -9.76
C LEU A 237 6.79 12.77 -10.87
N SER A 238 7.57 12.46 -11.91
CA SER A 238 7.13 11.58 -13.00
C SER A 238 6.95 10.11 -12.57
N ARG A 239 7.56 9.71 -11.46
CA ARG A 239 7.44 8.38 -10.85
C ARG A 239 6.32 8.32 -9.80
N TRP A 240 5.35 9.21 -9.86
CA TRP A 240 4.26 9.29 -8.90
C TRP A 240 3.53 7.96 -8.65
N PRO A 241 3.40 7.02 -9.62
CA PRO A 241 2.73 5.74 -9.34
C PRO A 241 3.49 4.84 -8.36
N ASP A 242 4.77 5.11 -8.11
CA ASP A 242 5.63 4.36 -7.18
C ASP A 242 5.50 4.86 -5.74
N TYR A 243 4.76 5.96 -5.52
CA TYR A 243 4.56 6.58 -4.20
C TYR A 243 3.15 6.33 -3.67
N ALA A 244 2.84 6.87 -2.50
CA ALA A 244 1.51 6.73 -1.93
C ALA A 244 0.49 7.53 -2.75
N VAL A 245 -0.46 6.81 -3.36
CA VAL A 245 -1.59 7.36 -4.09
C VAL A 245 -2.86 6.93 -3.40
N THR A 246 -3.70 7.90 -3.02
CA THR A 246 -4.98 7.64 -2.35
C THR A 246 -6.12 8.38 -3.04
N PHE A 247 -7.34 7.92 -2.84
CA PHE A 247 -8.55 8.52 -3.42
C PHE A 247 -9.51 9.00 -2.34
N SER A 248 -10.33 9.96 -2.72
CA SER A 248 -11.40 10.53 -1.90
C SER A 248 -12.53 11.01 -2.81
N ASN A 249 -13.60 11.54 -2.22
CA ASN A 249 -14.68 12.19 -3.00
C ASN A 249 -14.20 13.43 -3.75
N SER A 250 -13.12 14.06 -3.32
CA SER A 250 -12.57 15.26 -3.97
C SER A 250 -11.61 14.96 -5.11
N GLY A 251 -11.04 13.74 -5.17
CA GLY A 251 -10.07 13.36 -6.20
C GLY A 251 -9.00 12.40 -5.70
N MET A 252 -7.80 12.60 -6.22
CA MET A 252 -6.62 11.79 -5.96
C MET A 252 -5.57 12.60 -5.20
N THR A 253 -4.89 11.96 -4.26
CA THR A 253 -3.75 12.54 -3.53
C THR A 253 -2.50 11.72 -3.81
N VAL A 254 -1.40 12.39 -4.15
CA VAL A 254 -0.07 11.78 -4.29
C VAL A 254 0.82 12.33 -3.18
N SER A 255 1.46 11.43 -2.43
CA SER A 255 2.31 11.81 -1.30
C SER A 255 3.72 11.25 -1.44
N TYR A 256 4.70 12.14 -1.34
CA TYR A 256 6.13 11.85 -1.33
C TYR A 256 6.65 11.98 0.10
N PRO A 257 7.39 11.01 0.63
CA PRO A 257 7.93 11.09 1.99
C PRO A 257 8.95 12.23 2.12
N ALA A 258 9.24 12.62 3.36
CA ALA A 258 10.30 13.57 3.64
C ALA A 258 11.62 13.10 3.05
N TYR A 259 12.46 14.02 2.58
CA TYR A 259 13.71 13.80 1.84
C TYR A 259 13.57 13.32 0.39
N GLU A 260 12.40 12.86 -0.04
CA GLU A 260 12.27 12.36 -1.42
C GLU A 260 12.29 13.52 -2.43
N LEU A 261 11.45 14.51 -2.25
CA LEU A 261 11.32 15.63 -3.19
C LEU A 261 12.08 16.87 -2.74
N ALA A 262 12.28 17.04 -1.43
CA ALA A 262 12.86 18.22 -0.82
C ALA A 262 13.60 17.89 0.47
N ALA A 263 14.27 18.88 1.09
CA ALA A 263 14.90 18.73 2.38
C ALA A 263 13.86 18.41 3.48
N TYR A 264 14.28 17.69 4.52
CA TYR A 264 13.41 17.27 5.64
C TYR A 264 12.58 18.40 6.25
N ALA A 265 13.17 19.59 6.33
CA ALA A 265 12.50 20.78 6.90
C ALA A 265 11.20 21.17 6.19
N LEU A 266 11.01 20.76 4.93
CA LEU A 266 9.77 20.95 4.18
C LEU A 266 8.75 19.82 4.41
N GLY A 267 9.14 18.75 5.14
CA GLY A 267 8.28 17.62 5.42
C GLY A 267 7.91 16.78 4.20
N PRO A 268 6.96 15.86 4.35
CA PRO A 268 6.36 15.13 3.24
C PRO A 268 5.69 16.10 2.26
N GLN A 269 5.82 15.82 0.96
CA GLN A 269 5.21 16.65 -0.08
C GLN A 269 3.94 15.98 -0.61
N VAL A 270 2.80 16.62 -0.39
CA VAL A 270 1.47 16.11 -0.73
C VAL A 270 0.85 16.97 -1.83
N PHE A 271 0.36 16.33 -2.87
CA PHE A 271 -0.30 16.97 -4.02
C PHE A 271 -1.70 16.42 -4.18
N GLU A 272 -2.66 17.30 -4.30
CA GLU A 272 -4.06 16.95 -4.51
C GLU A 272 -4.45 17.26 -5.96
N LEU A 273 -5.14 16.32 -6.60
CA LEU A 273 -5.68 16.44 -7.94
C LEU A 273 -7.20 16.27 -7.86
N ASP A 274 -7.92 17.31 -8.22
CA ASP A 274 -9.38 17.31 -8.18
C ASP A 274 -9.98 16.29 -9.14
N MET A 275 -11.17 15.79 -8.81
CA MET A 275 -11.90 14.85 -9.67
C MET A 275 -12.17 15.45 -11.06
N ASP A 276 -12.48 16.73 -11.16
CA ASP A 276 -12.69 17.44 -12.42
C ASP A 276 -11.46 17.40 -13.34
N PHE A 277 -10.27 17.40 -12.76
CA PHE A 277 -9.02 17.21 -13.50
C PHE A 277 -8.85 15.77 -13.99
N LEU A 278 -9.20 14.78 -13.17
CA LEU A 278 -9.00 13.36 -13.49
C LEU A 278 -9.98 12.83 -14.52
N GLU A 279 -11.25 13.24 -14.42
CA GLU A 279 -12.37 12.69 -15.20
C GLU A 279 -12.12 12.58 -16.71
N PRO A 280 -11.52 13.58 -17.41
CA PRO A 280 -11.27 13.51 -18.85
C PRO A 280 -10.32 12.39 -19.29
N TYR A 281 -9.52 11.86 -18.37
CA TYR A 281 -8.50 10.83 -18.65
C TYR A 281 -8.95 9.43 -18.27
N LEU A 282 -10.04 9.31 -17.46
CA LEU A 282 -10.47 8.02 -16.92
C LEU A 282 -11.11 7.14 -18.00
N SER A 283 -10.80 5.87 -17.96
CA SER A 283 -11.52 4.81 -18.67
C SER A 283 -12.92 4.62 -18.08
N ALA A 284 -13.80 3.91 -18.81
CA ALA A 284 -15.11 3.55 -18.28
C ALA A 284 -15.00 2.74 -16.98
N ASP A 285 -14.04 1.81 -16.90
CA ASP A 285 -13.75 1.01 -15.70
C ASP A 285 -13.19 1.88 -14.57
N GLY A 286 -12.26 2.79 -14.88
CA GLY A 286 -11.72 3.75 -13.93
C GLY A 286 -12.79 4.66 -13.31
N ARG A 287 -13.75 5.11 -14.11
CA ARG A 287 -14.91 5.88 -13.62
C ARG A 287 -15.76 5.05 -12.66
N GLU A 288 -16.06 3.81 -13.02
CA GLU A 288 -16.82 2.91 -12.15
C GLU A 288 -16.10 2.62 -10.84
N LEU A 289 -14.80 2.35 -10.88
CA LEU A 289 -13.97 2.17 -9.69
C LEU A 289 -14.04 3.38 -8.76
N LEU A 290 -14.01 4.58 -9.30
CA LEU A 290 -14.11 5.83 -8.54
C LEU A 290 -15.55 6.23 -8.18
N GLY A 291 -16.55 5.41 -8.53
CA GLY A 291 -17.97 5.65 -8.23
C GLY A 291 -18.59 6.78 -9.05
N LEU A 292 -18.00 7.11 -10.19
CA LEU A 292 -18.50 8.14 -11.11
C LEU A 292 -19.58 7.56 -12.04
N PRO A 293 -20.55 8.38 -12.49
CA PRO A 293 -21.56 7.90 -13.43
C PRO A 293 -20.92 7.52 -14.78
N PRO A 294 -21.48 6.55 -15.49
CA PRO A 294 -21.05 6.22 -16.84
C PRO A 294 -21.18 7.43 -17.78
N VAL A 295 -20.28 7.52 -18.75
CA VAL A 295 -20.32 8.56 -19.79
C VAL A 295 -21.37 8.23 -20.84
#